data_cd014c06867a840f4216890737dc3c4d
#
_entry.id   cd014c06867a840f4216890737dc3c4d
#
_cell.length_a   1.000
_cell.length_b   1.000
_cell.length_c   1.000
_cell.angle_alpha   90.00
_cell.angle_beta   90.00
_cell.angle_gamma   90.00
#
_symmetry.space_group_name_H-M   'P 1'
#
loop_
_entity.id
_entity.type
_entity.pdbx_description
1 polymer ?
#
loop_
_entity_poly.entity_id
_entity_poly.type
_entity_poly.pdbx_seq_one_letter_code
_entity_poly.pdbx_strand_id
1 'polypeptide(L)'
;MEYRIEKDTMGEVKVPSDKLWGAQTERSRNNFKIGEPASMPKEVIYGFAYLKKAAAYANCELGVLSQEKRDLIAKVCDEILEGKLDDQFPLVIWQTGSGTQSNMNVNEVIANRAQQLAGRKIGEGEKVLQPNDDVNKSQSSNDTFPTGMHIAAYKMVVEVTLPGLEKLRDTLQKKSEAFKNVVKIGRTHLMDATPLTLGQEFSGYVSQIEHGIKALKNTLAHLSELALGGTAVGTGINTPQGYDVLVAKYIAQFTGLPFVTAQNKFEALAAHDAMVESHGALKQLAVSLNKIANDIRLMASGPRSGIGEILIPANEPGSSIMPGKVNPTQCEAVTMVAAQVMGNDVAISVGATQGHYELNVFKPVICANFLQSARLIGDACVSFEEHCASGIEPNYARIKELGNNSLMLVTALNTKIGYYKAAEIANTAHKNGTTLREEAIRLGYVTPEEFDAWVRPEDMVGSLKK
;
A
#
# COMPACT_ATOMS: atom_id res chain seq x y z
N MET A 1 15.42 13.35 -36.23
CA MET A 1 15.83 13.43 -34.80
C MET A 1 17.34 13.66 -34.85
N GLU A 2 17.81 14.72 -34.21
CA GLU A 2 19.24 15.00 -34.12
C GLU A 2 19.86 14.21 -32.97
N TYR A 3 21.11 13.81 -33.12
CA TYR A 3 21.88 13.04 -32.16
C TYR A 3 23.17 13.74 -31.83
N ARG A 4 23.59 13.63 -30.57
CA ARG A 4 24.96 13.95 -30.13
C ARG A 4 25.72 12.66 -29.81
N ILE A 5 27.04 12.75 -29.79
CA ILE A 5 27.90 11.66 -29.35
C ILE A 5 28.22 11.84 -27.86
N GLU A 6 27.89 10.85 -27.06
CA GLU A 6 28.34 10.69 -25.69
C GLU A 6 29.30 9.50 -25.62
N LYS A 7 30.11 9.46 -24.57
CA LYS A 7 31.11 8.40 -24.40
C LYS A 7 31.09 7.86 -22.97
N ASP A 8 31.22 6.56 -22.86
CA ASP A 8 31.49 5.85 -21.62
C ASP A 8 32.73 4.94 -21.76
N THR A 9 33.01 4.08 -20.78
CA THR A 9 34.16 3.18 -20.78
C THR A 9 34.12 2.13 -21.89
N MET A 10 32.97 1.91 -22.53
CA MET A 10 32.79 0.99 -23.64
C MET A 10 32.88 1.68 -25.03
N GLY A 11 33.00 3.00 -25.05
CA GLY A 11 33.14 3.77 -26.29
C GLY A 11 31.98 4.75 -26.54
N GLU A 12 31.85 5.17 -27.80
CA GLU A 12 30.88 6.18 -28.22
C GLU A 12 29.48 5.62 -28.38
N VAL A 13 28.48 6.47 -28.02
CA VAL A 13 27.05 6.18 -28.14
C VAL A 13 26.34 7.42 -28.71
N LYS A 14 25.42 7.19 -29.65
CA LYS A 14 24.50 8.22 -30.16
C LYS A 14 23.33 8.40 -29.20
N VAL A 15 23.20 9.60 -28.65
CA VAL A 15 22.10 9.97 -27.73
C VAL A 15 21.27 11.07 -28.38
N PRO A 16 19.93 11.06 -28.31
CA PRO A 16 19.11 12.15 -28.83
C PRO A 16 19.52 13.50 -28.22
N SER A 17 19.71 14.50 -29.10
CA SER A 17 20.31 15.79 -28.71
C SER A 17 19.46 16.59 -27.73
N ASP A 18 18.12 16.36 -27.73
CA ASP A 18 17.14 17.01 -26.85
C ASP A 18 17.06 16.40 -25.46
N LYS A 19 17.71 15.23 -25.22
CA LYS A 19 17.64 14.51 -23.95
C LYS A 19 18.83 14.77 -23.05
N LEU A 20 18.58 14.76 -21.75
CA LEU A 20 19.59 15.02 -20.71
C LEU A 20 20.37 13.77 -20.30
N TRP A 21 19.84 12.56 -20.56
CA TRP A 21 20.58 11.33 -20.23
C TRP A 21 21.82 11.16 -21.13
N GLY A 22 22.73 10.32 -20.70
CA GLY A 22 23.99 10.10 -21.38
C GLY A 22 24.14 8.69 -21.97
N ALA A 23 25.41 8.28 -22.15
CA ALA A 23 25.77 7.04 -22.83
C ALA A 23 25.26 5.79 -22.11
N GLN A 24 25.41 5.69 -20.79
CA GLN A 24 25.01 4.49 -20.05
C GLN A 24 23.49 4.28 -20.06
N THR A 25 22.72 5.34 -19.92
CA THR A 25 21.26 5.29 -20.04
C THR A 25 20.83 4.87 -21.44
N GLU A 26 21.44 5.42 -22.48
CA GLU A 26 21.11 5.06 -23.86
C GLU A 26 21.43 3.60 -24.17
N ARG A 27 22.55 3.07 -23.65
CA ARG A 27 22.84 1.62 -23.77
C ARG A 27 21.77 0.78 -23.09
N SER A 28 21.33 1.17 -21.88
CA SER A 28 20.28 0.46 -21.16
C SER A 28 18.95 0.46 -21.92
N ARG A 29 18.53 1.61 -22.48
CA ARG A 29 17.35 1.72 -23.35
C ARG A 29 17.38 0.75 -24.54
N ASN A 30 18.55 0.61 -25.14
CA ASN A 30 18.72 -0.26 -26.29
C ASN A 30 18.83 -1.75 -25.91
N ASN A 31 19.39 -2.03 -24.74
CA ASN A 31 19.64 -3.39 -24.26
C ASN A 31 18.38 -4.04 -23.62
N PHE A 32 17.58 -3.28 -22.89
CA PHE A 32 16.42 -3.80 -22.14
C PHE A 32 15.10 -3.28 -22.72
N LYS A 33 14.63 -3.90 -23.79
CA LYS A 33 13.31 -3.62 -24.39
C LYS A 33 12.29 -4.63 -23.86
N ILE A 34 12.02 -4.59 -22.55
CA ILE A 34 11.19 -5.56 -21.82
C ILE A 34 10.10 -4.79 -21.08
N GLY A 35 8.84 -5.14 -21.36
CA GLY A 35 7.67 -4.51 -20.73
C GLY A 35 7.44 -3.07 -21.20
N GLU A 36 6.71 -2.32 -20.40
CA GLU A 36 6.35 -0.93 -20.74
C GLU A 36 7.58 0.00 -20.65
N PRO A 37 7.79 0.88 -21.63
CA PRO A 37 8.83 1.90 -21.57
C PRO A 37 8.66 2.80 -20.36
N ALA A 38 9.77 3.31 -19.81
CA ALA A 38 9.79 4.21 -18.66
C ALA A 38 9.01 3.68 -17.44
N SER A 39 9.05 2.36 -17.24
CA SER A 39 8.33 1.69 -16.15
C SER A 39 9.02 1.78 -14.78
N MET A 40 10.25 2.31 -14.68
CA MET A 40 10.87 2.60 -13.39
C MET A 40 10.01 3.63 -12.64
N PRO A 41 9.52 3.32 -11.42
CA PRO A 41 8.67 4.25 -10.70
C PRO A 41 9.36 5.59 -10.46
N LYS A 42 8.67 6.68 -10.73
CA LYS A 42 9.21 8.03 -10.52
C LYS A 42 9.53 8.33 -9.05
N GLU A 43 8.84 7.69 -8.14
CA GLU A 43 9.10 7.79 -6.71
C GLU A 43 10.53 7.32 -6.35
N VAL A 44 11.05 6.33 -7.07
CA VAL A 44 12.46 5.88 -6.94
C VAL A 44 13.40 6.96 -7.43
N ILE A 45 13.09 7.60 -8.57
CA ILE A 45 13.88 8.70 -9.11
C ILE A 45 13.90 9.89 -8.13
N TYR A 46 12.78 10.20 -7.51
CA TYR A 46 12.71 11.22 -6.46
C TYR A 46 13.52 10.80 -5.22
N GLY A 47 13.49 9.52 -4.85
CA GLY A 47 14.36 8.95 -3.83
C GLY A 47 15.84 9.17 -4.14
N PHE A 48 16.24 8.94 -5.39
CA PHE A 48 17.58 9.27 -5.88
C PHE A 48 17.88 10.77 -5.79
N ALA A 49 16.96 11.65 -6.15
CA ALA A 49 17.18 13.08 -6.07
C ALA A 49 17.46 13.53 -4.63
N TYR A 50 16.71 13.02 -3.64
CA TYR A 50 16.99 13.27 -2.23
C TYR A 50 18.38 12.80 -1.82
N LEU A 51 18.75 11.55 -2.15
CA LEU A 51 20.05 11.02 -1.76
C LEU A 51 21.22 11.71 -2.49
N LYS A 52 21.07 12.07 -3.77
CA LYS A 52 22.13 12.78 -4.50
C LYS A 52 22.35 14.20 -3.95
N LYS A 53 21.29 14.91 -3.62
CA LYS A 53 21.36 16.19 -2.92
C LYS A 53 22.07 16.03 -1.57
N ALA A 54 21.65 15.07 -0.77
CA ALA A 54 22.26 14.80 0.53
C ALA A 54 23.73 14.40 0.43
N ALA A 55 24.07 13.55 -0.55
CA ALA A 55 25.46 13.12 -0.81
C ALA A 55 26.34 14.34 -1.19
N ALA A 56 25.83 15.24 -2.02
CA ALA A 56 26.56 16.45 -2.40
C ALA A 56 26.85 17.34 -1.18
N TYR A 57 25.86 17.51 -0.29
CA TYR A 57 26.04 18.26 0.96
C TYR A 57 27.05 17.57 1.89
N ALA A 58 26.91 16.28 2.11
CA ALA A 58 27.83 15.51 2.98
C ALA A 58 29.26 15.53 2.43
N ASN A 59 29.46 15.29 1.14
CA ASN A 59 30.77 15.35 0.52
C ASN A 59 31.40 16.74 0.56
N CYS A 60 30.59 17.79 0.46
CA CYS A 60 31.08 19.16 0.58
C CYS A 60 31.52 19.49 2.02
N GLU A 61 30.70 19.12 3.02
CA GLU A 61 31.04 19.31 4.44
C GLU A 61 32.28 18.54 4.86
N LEU A 62 32.47 17.35 4.29
CA LEU A 62 33.66 16.50 4.52
C LEU A 62 34.87 16.88 3.64
N GLY A 63 34.77 17.96 2.86
CA GLY A 63 35.89 18.56 2.11
C GLY A 63 36.30 17.82 0.84
N VAL A 64 35.48 16.89 0.32
CA VAL A 64 35.80 16.10 -0.89
C VAL A 64 35.03 16.54 -2.14
N LEU A 65 34.13 17.52 -2.01
CA LEU A 65 33.39 18.14 -3.10
C LEU A 65 33.36 19.66 -2.91
N SER A 66 33.55 20.46 -3.97
CA SER A 66 33.49 21.91 -3.85
C SER A 66 32.06 22.42 -3.64
N GLN A 67 31.91 23.59 -3.03
CA GLN A 67 30.61 24.22 -2.80
C GLN A 67 29.88 24.51 -4.10
N GLU A 68 30.59 24.94 -5.15
CA GLU A 68 30.01 25.19 -6.48
C GLU A 68 29.36 23.94 -7.06
N LYS A 69 30.07 22.80 -7.03
CA LYS A 69 29.55 21.51 -7.50
C LYS A 69 28.36 21.01 -6.66
N ARG A 70 28.44 21.15 -5.32
CA ARG A 70 27.32 20.85 -4.42
C ARG A 70 26.07 21.63 -4.82
N ASP A 71 26.20 22.94 -5.05
CA ASP A 71 25.06 23.82 -5.34
C ASP A 71 24.43 23.51 -6.70
N LEU A 72 25.24 23.17 -7.70
CA LEU A 72 24.75 22.72 -8.99
C LEU A 72 23.99 21.38 -8.89
N ILE A 73 24.54 20.41 -8.17
CA ILE A 73 23.87 19.12 -7.95
C ILE A 73 22.55 19.34 -7.24
N ALA A 74 22.55 20.10 -6.15
CA ALA A 74 21.35 20.38 -5.36
C ALA A 74 20.26 21.05 -6.19
N LYS A 75 20.60 22.04 -7.00
CA LYS A 75 19.66 22.75 -7.87
C LYS A 75 18.97 21.81 -8.87
N VAL A 76 19.72 20.91 -9.50
CA VAL A 76 19.13 19.95 -10.45
C VAL A 76 18.27 18.92 -9.69
N CYS A 77 18.70 18.45 -8.52
CA CYS A 77 17.88 17.57 -7.69
C CYS A 77 16.54 18.23 -7.33
N ASP A 78 16.51 19.51 -7.04
CA ASP A 78 15.27 20.24 -6.78
C ASP A 78 14.38 20.30 -8.04
N GLU A 79 14.93 20.51 -9.23
CA GLU A 79 14.18 20.42 -10.50
C GLU A 79 13.58 19.03 -10.72
N ILE A 80 14.30 17.96 -10.35
CA ILE A 80 13.78 16.58 -10.41
C ILE A 80 12.61 16.41 -9.44
N LEU A 81 12.75 16.83 -8.19
CA LEU A 81 11.72 16.72 -7.15
C LEU A 81 10.46 17.54 -7.48
N GLU A 82 10.59 18.62 -8.23
CA GLU A 82 9.49 19.41 -8.76
C GLU A 82 8.79 18.78 -9.99
N GLY A 83 9.27 17.64 -10.46
CA GLY A 83 8.74 16.93 -11.61
C GLY A 83 9.08 17.54 -12.98
N LYS A 84 9.96 18.55 -13.02
CA LYS A 84 10.32 19.28 -14.25
C LYS A 84 11.12 18.43 -15.25
N LEU A 85 11.70 17.32 -14.80
CA LEU A 85 12.59 16.47 -15.56
C LEU A 85 12.07 15.04 -15.70
N ASP A 86 10.78 14.76 -15.42
CA ASP A 86 10.20 13.41 -15.40
C ASP A 86 10.38 12.65 -16.71
N ASP A 87 10.40 13.34 -17.85
CA ASP A 87 10.61 12.75 -19.19
C ASP A 87 12.08 12.36 -19.48
N GLN A 88 13.00 12.60 -18.56
CA GLN A 88 14.42 12.30 -18.69
C GLN A 88 14.82 10.92 -18.10
N PHE A 89 13.85 10.15 -17.62
CA PHE A 89 14.06 8.85 -16.96
C PHE A 89 13.34 7.73 -17.71
N PRO A 90 13.88 7.28 -18.87
CA PRO A 90 13.17 6.39 -19.81
C PRO A 90 13.33 4.91 -19.47
N LEU A 91 13.99 4.54 -18.37
CA LEU A 91 14.39 3.16 -18.13
C LEU A 91 13.22 2.30 -17.59
N VAL A 92 13.37 1.00 -17.82
CA VAL A 92 12.39 0.00 -17.37
C VAL A 92 12.83 -0.64 -16.06
N ILE A 93 11.90 -1.26 -15.33
CA ILE A 93 12.22 -2.05 -14.14
C ILE A 93 13.03 -3.31 -14.49
N TRP A 94 12.87 -3.84 -15.70
CA TRP A 94 13.55 -5.03 -16.21
C TRP A 94 14.94 -4.69 -16.75
N GLN A 95 15.81 -4.21 -15.85
CA GLN A 95 17.20 -3.82 -16.12
C GLN A 95 18.15 -4.66 -15.24
N THR A 96 19.41 -4.24 -15.11
CA THR A 96 20.32 -4.88 -14.14
C THR A 96 19.71 -4.82 -12.74
N GLY A 97 19.71 -5.94 -12.05
CA GLY A 97 19.05 -6.08 -10.75
C GLY A 97 19.70 -5.30 -9.61
N SER A 98 20.91 -4.79 -9.79
CA SER A 98 21.57 -3.84 -8.88
C SER A 98 21.01 -2.42 -8.99
N GLY A 99 20.34 -2.09 -10.11
CA GLY A 99 19.83 -0.76 -10.39
C GLY A 99 20.89 0.24 -10.88
N THR A 100 22.03 -0.24 -11.34
CA THR A 100 23.15 0.61 -11.81
C THR A 100 22.72 1.56 -12.91
N GLN A 101 21.91 1.11 -13.88
CA GLN A 101 21.49 1.98 -14.96
C GLN A 101 20.58 3.13 -14.46
N SER A 102 19.69 2.88 -13.50
CA SER A 102 18.88 3.93 -12.89
C SER A 102 19.73 4.94 -12.10
N ASN A 103 20.72 4.46 -11.33
CA ASN A 103 21.68 5.34 -10.67
C ASN A 103 22.44 6.21 -11.68
N MET A 104 22.93 5.62 -12.76
CA MET A 104 23.64 6.36 -13.80
C MET A 104 22.73 7.29 -14.60
N ASN A 105 21.48 6.92 -14.84
CA ASN A 105 20.50 7.80 -15.45
C ASN A 105 20.35 9.11 -14.65
N VAL A 106 20.18 9.01 -13.34
CA VAL A 106 20.12 10.19 -12.47
C VAL A 106 21.43 10.99 -12.50
N ASN A 107 22.57 10.32 -12.39
CA ASN A 107 23.89 10.97 -12.46
C ASN A 107 24.10 11.72 -13.78
N GLU A 108 23.76 11.11 -14.91
CA GLU A 108 23.92 11.68 -16.24
C GLU A 108 22.97 12.87 -16.45
N VAL A 109 21.70 12.77 -16.02
CA VAL A 109 20.74 13.88 -16.09
C VAL A 109 21.20 15.05 -15.23
N ILE A 110 21.68 14.81 -14.01
CA ILE A 110 22.21 15.88 -13.16
C ILE A 110 23.40 16.57 -13.81
N ALA A 111 24.37 15.81 -14.31
CA ALA A 111 25.58 16.37 -14.93
C ALA A 111 25.25 17.18 -16.19
N ASN A 112 24.40 16.66 -17.06
CA ASN A 112 24.05 17.33 -18.32
C ASN A 112 23.13 18.55 -18.09
N ARG A 113 22.22 18.48 -17.11
CA ARG A 113 21.41 19.66 -16.72
C ARG A 113 22.27 20.78 -16.10
N ALA A 114 23.24 20.41 -15.28
CA ALA A 114 24.20 21.35 -14.73
C ALA A 114 25.02 22.06 -15.84
N GLN A 115 25.40 21.32 -16.90
CA GLN A 115 26.06 21.90 -18.07
C GLN A 115 25.21 23.00 -18.72
N GLN A 116 23.90 22.76 -18.90
CA GLN A 116 22.96 23.76 -19.40
C GLN A 116 22.82 24.96 -18.47
N LEU A 117 22.71 24.71 -17.15
CA LEU A 117 22.61 25.78 -16.15
C LEU A 117 23.86 26.68 -16.11
N ALA A 118 25.01 26.13 -16.49
CA ALA A 118 26.26 26.90 -16.65
C ALA A 118 26.37 27.61 -18.02
N GLY A 119 25.30 27.61 -18.82
CA GLY A 119 25.27 28.26 -20.14
C GLY A 119 26.06 27.53 -21.23
N ARG A 120 26.36 26.24 -21.03
CA ARG A 120 27.15 25.41 -21.97
C ARG A 120 26.25 24.41 -22.69
N LYS A 121 26.64 24.01 -23.89
CA LYS A 121 25.95 22.94 -24.61
C LYS A 121 26.36 21.56 -24.11
N ILE A 122 25.40 20.63 -24.08
CA ILE A 122 25.67 19.22 -23.75
C ILE A 122 26.49 18.58 -24.87
N GLY A 123 27.52 17.82 -24.49
CA GLY A 123 28.43 17.16 -25.45
C GLY A 123 29.54 18.06 -26.01
N GLU A 124 29.59 19.34 -25.64
CA GLU A 124 30.64 20.26 -26.05
C GLU A 124 31.52 20.70 -24.88
N GLY A 125 32.82 20.58 -25.03
CA GLY A 125 33.81 20.99 -24.04
C GLY A 125 33.88 20.11 -22.79
N GLU A 126 34.57 20.61 -21.77
CA GLU A 126 34.68 19.91 -20.49
C GLU A 126 33.40 20.03 -19.66
N LYS A 127 32.95 18.93 -19.09
CA LYS A 127 31.76 18.89 -18.24
C LYS A 127 32.01 19.64 -16.92
N VAL A 128 31.07 20.49 -16.51
CA VAL A 128 31.11 21.18 -15.20
C VAL A 128 30.94 20.20 -14.04
N LEU A 129 30.19 19.10 -14.26
CA LEU A 129 30.07 17.97 -13.36
C LEU A 129 30.31 16.67 -14.09
N GLN A 130 31.15 15.81 -13.52
CA GLN A 130 31.34 14.45 -14.00
C GLN A 130 30.32 13.53 -13.33
N PRO A 131 29.55 12.71 -14.10
CA PRO A 131 28.54 11.82 -13.51
C PRO A 131 29.10 10.87 -12.45
N ASN A 132 30.28 10.28 -12.71
CA ASN A 132 30.92 9.32 -11.81
C ASN A 132 31.73 10.00 -10.70
N ASP A 133 32.56 10.99 -11.04
CA ASP A 133 33.53 11.55 -10.09
C ASP A 133 32.94 12.59 -9.17
N ASP A 134 31.89 13.31 -9.58
CA ASP A 134 31.25 14.37 -8.81
C ASP A 134 29.89 13.96 -8.27
N VAL A 135 28.94 13.57 -9.15
CA VAL A 135 27.56 13.26 -8.77
C VAL A 135 27.50 11.95 -7.97
N ASN A 136 28.31 10.96 -8.36
CA ASN A 136 28.39 9.64 -7.69
C ASN A 136 29.50 9.56 -6.63
N LYS A 137 30.10 10.67 -6.25
CA LYS A 137 31.20 10.70 -5.27
C LYS A 137 30.80 10.03 -3.95
N SER A 138 31.69 9.17 -3.43
CA SER A 138 31.48 8.38 -2.20
C SER A 138 30.32 7.38 -2.27
N GLN A 139 29.92 6.96 -3.46
CA GLN A 139 28.76 6.11 -3.69
C GLN A 139 29.06 4.94 -4.62
N SER A 140 28.22 3.92 -4.55
CA SER A 140 28.06 2.86 -5.54
C SER A 140 26.59 2.75 -5.91
N SER A 141 26.27 2.18 -7.07
CA SER A 141 24.89 1.80 -7.36
C SER A 141 24.33 0.80 -6.35
N ASN A 142 25.21 0.02 -5.73
CA ASN A 142 24.86 -1.03 -4.79
C ASN A 142 24.28 -0.49 -3.48
N ASP A 143 24.72 0.68 -3.03
CA ASP A 143 24.18 1.35 -1.83
C ASP A 143 23.21 2.48 -2.16
N THR A 144 23.26 3.08 -3.35
CA THR A 144 22.34 4.16 -3.74
C THR A 144 20.95 3.65 -4.09
N PHE A 145 20.83 2.56 -4.85
CA PHE A 145 19.51 2.06 -5.26
C PHE A 145 18.67 1.61 -4.04
N PRO A 146 19.18 0.79 -3.10
CA PRO A 146 18.40 0.44 -1.91
C PRO A 146 18.07 1.66 -1.04
N THR A 147 18.91 2.67 -1.00
CA THR A 147 18.60 3.94 -0.31
C THR A 147 17.44 4.67 -0.98
N GLY A 148 17.49 4.85 -2.31
CA GLY A 148 16.39 5.44 -3.08
C GLY A 148 15.09 4.66 -2.95
N MET A 149 15.18 3.34 -2.94
CA MET A 149 14.06 2.41 -2.73
C MET A 149 13.43 2.59 -1.35
N HIS A 150 14.22 2.67 -0.28
CA HIS A 150 13.73 2.89 1.07
C HIS A 150 13.09 4.28 1.26
N ILE A 151 13.69 5.32 0.68
CA ILE A 151 13.10 6.67 0.70
C ILE A 151 11.74 6.67 0.02
N ALA A 152 11.64 6.09 -1.18
CA ALA A 152 10.40 6.00 -1.93
C ALA A 152 9.33 5.20 -1.19
N ALA A 153 9.69 4.04 -0.64
CA ALA A 153 8.78 3.16 0.10
C ALA A 153 8.26 3.83 1.38
N TYR A 154 9.16 4.41 2.18
CA TYR A 154 8.78 5.12 3.41
C TYR A 154 7.81 6.27 3.14
N LYS A 155 8.16 7.13 2.17
CA LYS A 155 7.29 8.25 1.76
C LYS A 155 5.92 7.77 1.29
N MET A 156 5.87 6.74 0.43
CA MET A 156 4.61 6.18 -0.06
C MET A 156 3.73 5.69 1.08
N VAL A 157 4.32 4.99 2.06
CA VAL A 157 3.57 4.49 3.23
C VAL A 157 3.01 5.65 4.07
N VAL A 158 3.81 6.66 4.39
CA VAL A 158 3.37 7.73 5.30
C VAL A 158 2.54 8.82 4.63
N GLU A 159 2.72 9.04 3.33
CA GLU A 159 2.03 10.13 2.61
C GLU A 159 0.78 9.66 1.87
N VAL A 160 0.68 8.38 1.53
CA VAL A 160 -0.45 7.83 0.74
C VAL A 160 -1.15 6.69 1.47
N THR A 161 -0.43 5.65 1.87
CA THR A 161 -1.04 4.42 2.40
C THR A 161 -1.71 4.65 3.75
N LEU A 162 -0.98 5.18 4.72
CA LEU A 162 -1.50 5.41 6.07
C LEU A 162 -2.65 6.42 6.10
N PRO A 163 -2.57 7.58 5.40
CA PRO A 163 -3.71 8.51 5.36
C PRO A 163 -4.99 7.90 4.77
N GLY A 164 -4.87 7.09 3.71
CA GLY A 164 -6.01 6.39 3.12
C GLY A 164 -6.65 5.39 4.09
N LEU A 165 -5.83 4.59 4.75
CA LEU A 165 -6.28 3.63 5.76
C LEU A 165 -6.94 4.31 6.97
N GLU A 166 -6.36 5.37 7.47
CA GLU A 166 -6.88 6.14 8.61
C GLU A 166 -8.22 6.78 8.26
N LYS A 167 -8.35 7.34 7.07
CA LYS A 167 -9.62 7.91 6.57
C LYS A 167 -10.73 6.85 6.54
N LEU A 168 -10.48 5.68 5.98
CA LEU A 168 -11.46 4.60 5.92
C LEU A 168 -11.80 4.08 7.33
N ARG A 169 -10.80 3.85 8.19
CA ARG A 169 -11.00 3.43 9.58
C ARG A 169 -11.92 4.41 10.31
N ASP A 170 -11.68 5.71 10.20
CA ASP A 170 -12.44 6.74 10.90
C ASP A 170 -13.91 6.78 10.43
N THR A 171 -14.16 6.60 9.14
CA THR A 171 -15.53 6.51 8.60
C THR A 171 -16.24 5.25 9.08
N LEU A 172 -15.57 4.09 9.06
CA LEU A 172 -16.14 2.85 9.58
C LEU A 172 -16.41 2.94 11.10
N GLN A 173 -15.55 3.64 11.87
CA GLN A 173 -15.78 3.90 13.30
C GLN A 173 -17.04 4.74 13.50
N LYS A 174 -17.25 5.79 12.71
CA LYS A 174 -18.49 6.60 12.76
C LYS A 174 -19.73 5.77 12.44
N LYS A 175 -19.63 4.88 11.45
CA LYS A 175 -20.73 3.96 11.09
C LYS A 175 -20.99 2.94 12.20
N SER A 176 -19.95 2.39 12.83
CA SER A 176 -20.08 1.51 13.99
C SER A 176 -20.86 2.17 15.11
N GLU A 177 -20.54 3.40 15.45
CA GLU A 177 -21.25 4.16 16.50
C GLU A 177 -22.68 4.51 16.08
N ALA A 178 -22.90 4.94 14.83
CA ALA A 178 -24.24 5.26 14.32
C ALA A 178 -25.18 4.05 14.33
N PHE A 179 -24.63 2.85 14.07
CA PHE A 179 -25.42 1.61 13.95
C PHE A 179 -25.40 0.75 15.22
N LYS A 180 -24.93 1.28 16.34
CA LYS A 180 -24.78 0.52 17.61
C LYS A 180 -26.08 -0.06 18.17
N ASN A 181 -27.23 0.51 17.80
CA ASN A 181 -28.56 0.05 18.25
C ASN A 181 -29.34 -0.65 17.12
N VAL A 182 -28.73 -0.90 15.97
CA VAL A 182 -29.39 -1.59 14.83
C VAL A 182 -29.18 -3.08 14.98
N VAL A 183 -30.14 -3.76 15.63
CA VAL A 183 -30.11 -5.20 15.86
C VAL A 183 -30.44 -5.94 14.58
N LYS A 184 -29.59 -6.90 14.20
CA LYS A 184 -29.71 -7.74 13.01
C LYS A 184 -29.35 -9.19 13.33
N ILE A 185 -29.65 -10.10 12.41
CA ILE A 185 -29.19 -11.47 12.50
C ILE A 185 -27.70 -11.56 12.16
N GLY A 186 -26.96 -12.23 13.03
CA GLY A 186 -25.59 -12.67 12.72
C GLY A 186 -25.60 -13.86 11.77
N ARG A 187 -24.47 -14.07 11.10
CA ARG A 187 -24.27 -15.25 10.22
C ARG A 187 -22.90 -15.88 10.48
N THR A 188 -22.92 -17.19 10.64
CA THR A 188 -21.71 -18.02 10.64
C THR A 188 -21.90 -19.11 9.58
N HIS A 189 -20.86 -19.42 8.82
CA HIS A 189 -20.95 -20.33 7.65
C HIS A 189 -21.95 -19.87 6.57
N LEU A 190 -22.27 -18.57 6.52
CA LEU A 190 -23.38 -17.96 5.75
C LEU A 190 -24.79 -18.45 6.17
N MET A 191 -24.88 -19.16 7.29
CA MET A 191 -26.14 -19.59 7.89
C MET A 191 -26.54 -18.66 9.01
N ASP A 192 -27.86 -18.60 9.29
CA ASP A 192 -28.40 -17.78 10.35
C ASP A 192 -27.80 -18.13 11.72
N ALA A 193 -27.43 -17.12 12.47
CA ALA A 193 -26.90 -17.23 13.83
C ALA A 193 -27.65 -16.30 14.80
N THR A 194 -27.15 -16.19 16.01
CA THR A 194 -27.73 -15.30 17.01
C THR A 194 -27.59 -13.82 16.64
N PRO A 195 -28.45 -12.94 17.15
CA PRO A 195 -28.38 -11.51 16.87
C PRO A 195 -27.09 -10.85 17.33
N LEU A 196 -26.70 -9.81 16.60
CA LEU A 196 -25.73 -8.78 16.99
C LEU A 196 -26.26 -7.44 16.49
N THR A 197 -25.56 -6.36 16.81
CA THR A 197 -25.86 -5.07 16.16
C THR A 197 -24.99 -4.88 14.93
N LEU A 198 -25.49 -4.14 13.94
CA LEU A 198 -24.71 -3.73 12.78
C LEU A 198 -23.47 -2.92 13.19
N GLY A 199 -23.60 -2.11 14.27
CA GLY A 199 -22.45 -1.40 14.84
C GLY A 199 -21.37 -2.32 15.39
N GLN A 200 -21.73 -3.45 16.04
CA GLN A 200 -20.78 -4.48 16.47
C GLN A 200 -20.07 -5.13 15.29
N GLU A 201 -20.79 -5.42 14.22
CA GLU A 201 -20.21 -5.98 12.99
C GLU A 201 -19.17 -5.02 12.37
N PHE A 202 -19.52 -3.74 12.24
CA PHE A 202 -18.60 -2.70 11.75
C PHE A 202 -17.42 -2.46 12.70
N SER A 203 -17.58 -2.60 14.02
CA SER A 203 -16.47 -2.49 14.97
C SER A 203 -15.37 -3.52 14.72
N GLY A 204 -15.76 -4.72 14.25
CA GLY A 204 -14.80 -5.74 13.81
C GLY A 204 -13.94 -5.29 12.62
N TYR A 205 -14.54 -4.59 11.66
CA TYR A 205 -13.81 -4.03 10.50
C TYR A 205 -12.84 -2.94 10.93
N VAL A 206 -13.26 -2.05 11.82
CA VAL A 206 -12.40 -1.01 12.41
C VAL A 206 -11.18 -1.63 13.07
N SER A 207 -11.40 -2.64 13.92
CA SER A 207 -10.33 -3.32 14.64
C SER A 207 -9.32 -3.99 13.69
N GLN A 208 -9.79 -4.61 12.59
CA GLN A 208 -8.89 -5.18 11.58
C GLN A 208 -7.98 -4.13 10.95
N ILE A 209 -8.52 -2.97 10.56
CA ILE A 209 -7.75 -1.89 9.97
C ILE A 209 -6.78 -1.28 10.98
N GLU A 210 -7.20 -1.06 12.23
CA GLU A 210 -6.33 -0.53 13.29
C GLU A 210 -5.12 -1.43 13.56
N HIS A 211 -5.33 -2.74 13.65
CA HIS A 211 -4.23 -3.69 13.80
C HIS A 211 -3.29 -3.67 12.59
N GLY A 212 -3.83 -3.56 11.38
CA GLY A 212 -3.03 -3.43 10.17
C GLY A 212 -2.22 -2.12 10.11
N ILE A 213 -2.82 -0.99 10.50
CA ILE A 213 -2.13 0.30 10.61
C ILE A 213 -0.98 0.20 11.64
N LYS A 214 -1.25 -0.40 12.80
CA LYS A 214 -0.23 -0.61 13.83
C LYS A 214 0.90 -1.50 13.34
N ALA A 215 0.58 -2.61 12.68
CA ALA A 215 1.58 -3.50 12.10
C ALA A 215 2.45 -2.76 11.08
N LEU A 216 1.86 -2.00 10.17
CA LEU A 216 2.59 -1.22 9.16
C LEU A 216 3.48 -0.14 9.81
N LYS A 217 2.96 0.61 10.78
CA LYS A 217 3.75 1.62 11.52
C LYS A 217 4.95 1.00 12.26
N ASN A 218 4.83 -0.21 12.77
CA ASN A 218 5.92 -0.90 13.45
C ASN A 218 7.09 -1.25 12.52
N THR A 219 6.85 -1.39 11.21
CA THR A 219 7.90 -1.71 10.23
C THR A 219 8.73 -0.48 9.82
N LEU A 220 8.25 0.73 10.11
CA LEU A 220 8.88 1.97 9.65
C LEU A 220 10.28 2.18 10.23
N ALA A 221 10.56 1.71 11.44
CA ALA A 221 11.89 1.80 12.03
C ALA A 221 12.93 1.08 11.17
N HIS A 222 12.67 -0.15 10.77
CA HIS A 222 13.55 -0.92 9.89
C HIS A 222 13.63 -0.31 8.49
N LEU A 223 12.50 0.13 7.94
CA LEU A 223 12.45 0.78 6.62
C LEU A 223 13.20 2.12 6.58
N SER A 224 13.39 2.78 7.73
CA SER A 224 14.15 4.04 7.84
C SER A 224 15.66 3.87 7.77
N GLU A 225 16.19 2.66 7.89
CA GLU A 225 17.62 2.37 7.85
C GLU A 225 18.15 2.38 6.41
N LEU A 226 19.20 3.18 6.16
CA LEU A 226 19.72 3.42 4.82
C LEU A 226 21.05 2.73 4.57
N ALA A 227 21.17 2.09 3.40
CA ALA A 227 22.38 1.40 2.96
C ALA A 227 23.53 2.35 2.58
N LEU A 228 23.21 3.63 2.29
CA LEU A 228 24.17 4.59 1.74
C LEU A 228 25.37 4.78 2.67
N GLY A 229 26.56 4.73 2.08
CA GLY A 229 27.85 4.68 2.78
C GLY A 229 28.49 3.29 2.81
N GLY A 230 27.75 2.22 2.46
CA GLY A 230 28.33 0.88 2.31
C GLY A 230 29.15 0.70 1.04
N THR A 231 28.89 1.52 0.04
CA THR A 231 29.49 1.49 -1.31
C THR A 231 29.35 0.13 -2.00
N ALA A 232 30.46 -0.49 -2.44
CA ALA A 232 30.42 -1.66 -3.32
C ALA A 232 29.92 -2.94 -2.66
N VAL A 233 30.36 -3.22 -1.43
CA VAL A 233 30.11 -4.50 -0.70
C VAL A 233 29.75 -4.32 0.77
N GLY A 234 29.65 -3.07 1.26
CA GLY A 234 29.32 -2.78 2.65
C GLY A 234 30.48 -2.24 3.50
N THR A 235 31.70 -2.21 2.96
CA THR A 235 32.91 -1.78 3.68
C THR A 235 33.11 -0.26 3.71
N GLY A 236 32.35 0.48 2.89
CA GLY A 236 32.51 1.94 2.77
C GLY A 236 33.78 2.38 2.05
N ILE A 237 34.34 1.56 1.16
CA ILE A 237 35.53 1.90 0.41
C ILE A 237 35.37 3.22 -0.34
N ASN A 238 36.38 4.08 -0.29
CA ASN A 238 36.43 5.40 -0.94
C ASN A 238 35.45 6.44 -0.36
N THR A 239 34.91 6.23 0.83
CA THR A 239 34.13 7.25 1.56
C THR A 239 34.99 7.97 2.59
N PRO A 240 34.80 9.26 2.82
CA PRO A 240 35.41 9.93 3.97
C PRO A 240 34.77 9.44 5.29
N GLN A 241 35.51 9.52 6.36
CA GLN A 241 35.03 9.10 7.69
C GLN A 241 33.74 9.85 8.09
N GLY A 242 32.73 9.12 8.56
CA GLY A 242 31.46 9.70 9.02
C GLY A 242 30.47 10.05 7.89
N TYR A 243 30.81 9.72 6.64
CA TYR A 243 29.95 10.00 5.49
C TYR A 243 28.58 9.34 5.62
N ASP A 244 28.50 8.10 6.02
CA ASP A 244 27.26 7.32 6.11
C ASP A 244 26.28 7.93 7.13
N VAL A 245 26.75 8.39 8.28
CA VAL A 245 25.93 9.06 9.29
C VAL A 245 25.48 10.44 8.79
N LEU A 246 26.42 11.20 8.21
CA LEU A 246 26.14 12.56 7.75
C LEU A 246 25.16 12.59 6.58
N VAL A 247 25.32 11.71 5.61
CA VAL A 247 24.40 11.65 4.44
C VAL A 247 23.00 11.23 4.86
N ALA A 248 22.84 10.29 5.79
CA ALA A 248 21.53 9.92 6.34
C ALA A 248 20.87 11.10 7.06
N LYS A 249 21.65 11.89 7.83
CA LYS A 249 21.17 13.11 8.48
C LYS A 249 20.64 14.14 7.46
N TYR A 250 21.35 14.34 6.35
CA TYR A 250 20.88 15.25 5.30
C TYR A 250 19.64 14.70 4.58
N ILE A 251 19.55 13.38 4.35
CA ILE A 251 18.33 12.77 3.80
C ILE A 251 17.16 13.02 4.74
N ALA A 252 17.32 12.80 6.04
CA ALA A 252 16.29 13.08 7.04
C ALA A 252 15.87 14.56 7.03
N GLN A 253 16.83 15.48 6.94
CA GLN A 253 16.56 16.92 6.88
C GLN A 253 15.76 17.29 5.62
N PHE A 254 16.13 16.81 4.44
CA PHE A 254 15.51 17.19 3.19
C PHE A 254 14.13 16.54 2.97
N THR A 255 13.93 15.36 3.53
CA THR A 255 12.63 14.65 3.45
C THR A 255 11.68 15.02 4.58
N GLY A 256 12.18 15.52 5.70
CA GLY A 256 11.42 15.70 6.94
C GLY A 256 11.04 14.37 7.61
N LEU A 257 11.70 13.26 7.26
CA LEU A 257 11.41 11.92 7.74
C LEU A 257 12.60 11.36 8.54
N PRO A 258 12.38 10.43 9.49
CA PRO A 258 13.40 10.01 10.46
C PRO A 258 14.37 8.96 9.91
N PHE A 259 14.95 9.20 8.75
CA PHE A 259 15.95 8.30 8.18
C PHE A 259 17.24 8.29 8.99
N VAL A 260 17.83 7.11 9.12
CA VAL A 260 19.10 6.86 9.81
C VAL A 260 20.01 5.97 8.97
N THR A 261 21.30 5.98 9.28
CA THR A 261 22.24 5.06 8.64
C THR A 261 21.99 3.63 9.16
N ALA A 262 21.97 2.62 8.27
CA ALA A 262 21.86 1.23 8.68
C ALA A 262 23.07 0.83 9.52
N GLN A 263 22.82 0.12 10.61
CA GLN A 263 23.87 -0.36 11.51
C GLN A 263 24.80 -1.38 10.85
N ASN A 264 24.25 -2.20 9.95
CA ASN A 264 24.97 -3.21 9.20
C ASN A 264 24.81 -2.97 7.69
N LYS A 265 25.87 -2.48 7.05
CA LYS A 265 25.86 -2.19 5.61
C LYS A 265 25.90 -3.45 4.74
N PHE A 266 26.38 -4.55 5.26
CA PHE A 266 26.42 -5.84 4.53
C PHE A 266 25.01 -6.40 4.36
N GLU A 267 24.23 -6.41 5.42
CA GLU A 267 22.81 -6.78 5.35
C GLU A 267 22.03 -5.81 4.45
N ALA A 268 22.24 -4.51 4.61
CA ALA A 268 21.50 -3.48 3.87
C ALA A 268 21.73 -3.52 2.34
N LEU A 269 22.86 -4.06 1.85
CA LEU A 269 23.14 -4.25 0.43
C LEU A 269 22.63 -5.60 -0.11
N ALA A 270 22.76 -6.66 0.69
CA ALA A 270 22.55 -8.04 0.24
C ALA A 270 21.15 -8.58 0.55
N ALA A 271 20.47 -8.00 1.52
CA ALA A 271 19.11 -8.39 1.92
C ALA A 271 18.17 -7.18 1.93
N HIS A 272 16.91 -7.42 1.61
CA HIS A 272 15.86 -6.37 1.61
C HIS A 272 14.71 -6.75 2.53
N ASP A 273 15.07 -7.26 3.72
CA ASP A 273 14.14 -7.74 4.74
C ASP A 273 13.19 -6.63 5.21
N ALA A 274 13.64 -5.37 5.26
CA ALA A 274 12.78 -4.23 5.58
C ALA A 274 11.63 -4.06 4.57
N MET A 275 11.88 -4.30 3.28
CA MET A 275 10.86 -4.27 2.24
C MET A 275 9.89 -5.45 2.38
N VAL A 276 10.39 -6.63 2.69
CA VAL A 276 9.58 -7.85 2.92
C VAL A 276 8.70 -7.67 4.15
N GLU A 277 9.26 -7.20 5.24
CA GLU A 277 8.55 -6.95 6.51
C GLU A 277 7.40 -5.96 6.31
N SER A 278 7.68 -4.80 5.71
CA SER A 278 6.67 -3.77 5.45
C SER A 278 5.60 -4.27 4.48
N HIS A 279 5.99 -5.00 3.43
CA HIS A 279 5.02 -5.57 2.50
C HIS A 279 4.17 -6.67 3.13
N GLY A 280 4.72 -7.43 4.08
CA GLY A 280 3.95 -8.38 4.88
C GLY A 280 2.81 -7.72 5.65
N ALA A 281 3.02 -6.51 6.17
CA ALA A 281 1.96 -5.70 6.78
C ALA A 281 0.94 -5.19 5.74
N LEU A 282 1.38 -4.79 4.55
CA LEU A 282 0.48 -4.44 3.43
C LEU A 282 -0.37 -5.63 3.00
N LYS A 283 0.20 -6.84 2.94
CA LYS A 283 -0.54 -8.06 2.66
C LYS A 283 -1.59 -8.35 3.73
N GLN A 284 -1.28 -8.20 5.01
CA GLN A 284 -2.27 -8.34 6.08
C GLN A 284 -3.44 -7.38 5.88
N LEU A 285 -3.18 -6.12 5.55
CA LEU A 285 -4.20 -5.13 5.25
C LEU A 285 -5.05 -5.54 4.03
N ALA A 286 -4.43 -6.04 2.99
CA ALA A 286 -5.15 -6.56 1.82
C ALA A 286 -6.11 -7.70 2.17
N VAL A 287 -5.70 -8.63 3.04
CA VAL A 287 -6.58 -9.70 3.57
C VAL A 287 -7.77 -9.12 4.32
N SER A 288 -7.54 -8.15 5.19
CA SER A 288 -8.60 -7.48 5.95
C SER A 288 -9.57 -6.72 5.05
N LEU A 289 -9.06 -5.93 4.12
CA LEU A 289 -9.86 -5.15 3.17
C LEU A 289 -10.70 -6.05 2.26
N ASN A 290 -10.15 -7.17 1.82
CA ASN A 290 -10.89 -8.15 1.03
C ASN A 290 -12.08 -8.73 1.80
N LYS A 291 -11.89 -9.09 3.07
CA LYS A 291 -12.97 -9.57 3.94
C LYS A 291 -14.04 -8.50 4.14
N ILE A 292 -13.65 -7.27 4.45
CA ILE A 292 -14.57 -6.15 4.67
C ILE A 292 -15.41 -5.87 3.42
N ALA A 293 -14.77 -5.78 2.26
CA ALA A 293 -15.46 -5.53 0.99
C ALA A 293 -16.43 -6.66 0.63
N ASN A 294 -16.05 -7.92 0.89
CA ASN A 294 -16.93 -9.08 0.65
C ASN A 294 -18.16 -9.08 1.57
N ASP A 295 -17.98 -8.78 2.85
CA ASP A 295 -19.12 -8.70 3.77
C ASP A 295 -20.08 -7.58 3.38
N ILE A 296 -19.57 -6.39 3.06
CA ILE A 296 -20.38 -5.25 2.66
C ILE A 296 -21.18 -5.55 1.40
N ARG A 297 -20.55 -6.10 0.35
CA ARG A 297 -21.29 -6.42 -0.88
C ARG A 297 -22.30 -7.55 -0.71
N LEU A 298 -22.04 -8.51 0.18
CA LEU A 298 -22.99 -9.57 0.50
C LEU A 298 -24.21 -9.01 1.25
N MET A 299 -24.00 -8.16 2.25
CA MET A 299 -25.11 -7.51 2.98
C MET A 299 -25.94 -6.60 2.06
N ALA A 300 -25.32 -5.98 1.07
CA ALA A 300 -25.99 -5.10 0.07
C ALA A 300 -26.58 -5.87 -1.10
N SER A 301 -26.40 -7.18 -1.19
CA SER A 301 -26.81 -7.98 -2.35
C SER A 301 -28.32 -7.95 -2.61
N GLY A 302 -28.70 -7.98 -3.87
CA GLY A 302 -30.11 -8.00 -4.28
C GLY A 302 -30.45 -6.87 -5.26
N PRO A 303 -31.37 -5.95 -4.96
CA PRO A 303 -31.97 -5.67 -3.63
C PRO A 303 -33.14 -6.59 -3.20
N ARG A 304 -33.80 -7.30 -4.14
CA ARG A 304 -34.96 -8.12 -3.82
C ARG A 304 -34.66 -9.61 -3.66
N SER A 305 -33.71 -10.14 -4.42
CA SER A 305 -33.36 -11.56 -4.46
C SER A 305 -32.04 -11.88 -3.73
N GLY A 306 -31.56 -10.99 -2.89
CA GLY A 306 -30.38 -11.18 -2.09
C GLY A 306 -30.62 -10.82 -0.61
N ILE A 307 -29.55 -10.56 0.13
CA ILE A 307 -29.63 -10.24 1.58
C ILE A 307 -30.30 -8.86 1.77
N GLY A 308 -29.74 -7.81 1.17
CA GLY A 308 -30.33 -6.47 1.15
C GLY A 308 -30.43 -5.78 2.53
N GLU A 309 -29.60 -6.13 3.52
CA GLU A 309 -29.63 -5.53 4.86
C GLU A 309 -29.07 -4.11 4.94
N ILE A 310 -28.17 -3.77 4.01
CA ILE A 310 -27.62 -2.43 3.90
C ILE A 310 -27.84 -1.88 2.50
N LEU A 311 -27.86 -0.56 2.42
CA LEU A 311 -27.87 0.20 1.16
C LEU A 311 -26.49 0.81 0.97
N ILE A 312 -25.99 0.73 -0.26
CA ILE A 312 -24.74 1.35 -0.67
C ILE A 312 -25.00 2.38 -1.78
N PRO A 313 -24.14 3.41 -1.94
CA PRO A 313 -24.31 4.40 -2.99
C PRO A 313 -24.36 3.80 -4.41
N ALA A 314 -25.20 4.38 -5.25
CA ALA A 314 -25.26 4.08 -6.68
C ALA A 314 -24.35 5.07 -7.42
N ASN A 315 -23.18 4.59 -7.88
CA ASN A 315 -22.18 5.48 -8.48
C ASN A 315 -22.26 5.56 -10.00
N GLU A 316 -22.65 4.45 -10.66
CA GLU A 316 -22.77 4.35 -12.11
C GLU A 316 -23.76 3.26 -12.53
N PRO A 317 -24.27 3.29 -13.79
CA PRO A 317 -25.07 2.20 -14.33
C PRO A 317 -24.32 0.87 -14.33
N GLY A 318 -24.92 -0.17 -13.77
CA GLY A 318 -24.26 -1.46 -13.54
C GLY A 318 -24.39 -2.46 -14.70
N SER A 319 -25.13 -2.12 -15.79
CA SER A 319 -25.34 -3.04 -16.90
C SER A 319 -25.69 -2.32 -18.18
N SER A 320 -25.19 -2.82 -19.31
CA SER A 320 -25.53 -2.32 -20.65
C SER A 320 -26.86 -2.83 -21.16
N ILE A 321 -27.45 -3.88 -20.58
CA ILE A 321 -28.70 -4.54 -21.05
C ILE A 321 -29.78 -4.69 -19.96
N MET A 322 -29.46 -4.40 -18.69
CA MET A 322 -30.42 -4.47 -17.57
C MET A 322 -30.61 -3.07 -16.98
N PRO A 323 -31.60 -2.31 -17.44
CA PRO A 323 -31.82 -0.94 -16.98
C PRO A 323 -32.09 -0.87 -15.47
N GLY A 324 -31.43 0.07 -14.78
CA GLY A 324 -31.62 0.27 -13.36
C GLY A 324 -30.79 -0.68 -12.44
N LYS A 325 -30.01 -1.59 -13.02
CA LYS A 325 -29.10 -2.42 -12.24
C LYS A 325 -27.92 -1.59 -11.73
N VAL A 326 -27.61 -1.70 -10.43
CA VAL A 326 -26.46 -1.08 -9.78
C VAL A 326 -25.60 -2.20 -9.17
N ASN A 327 -24.29 -2.10 -9.34
CA ASN A 327 -23.33 -3.09 -8.84
C ASN A 327 -22.51 -2.53 -7.65
N PRO A 328 -21.98 -3.39 -6.79
CA PRO A 328 -21.10 -2.98 -5.69
C PRO A 328 -19.65 -2.75 -6.18
N THR A 329 -19.47 -1.83 -7.14
CA THR A 329 -18.24 -1.67 -7.93
C THR A 329 -17.03 -1.27 -7.07
N GLN A 330 -17.24 -0.48 -6.03
CA GLN A 330 -16.16 -0.14 -5.10
C GLN A 330 -15.66 -1.37 -4.32
N CYS A 331 -16.57 -2.26 -3.91
CA CYS A 331 -16.18 -3.53 -3.29
C CYS A 331 -15.38 -4.41 -4.27
N GLU A 332 -15.79 -4.45 -5.53
CA GLU A 332 -15.08 -5.21 -6.57
C GLU A 332 -13.66 -4.66 -6.77
N ALA A 333 -13.50 -3.34 -6.86
CA ALA A 333 -12.20 -2.69 -6.98
C ALA A 333 -11.28 -3.04 -5.80
N VAL A 334 -11.77 -2.96 -4.57
CA VAL A 334 -11.00 -3.31 -3.37
C VAL A 334 -10.55 -4.77 -3.40
N THR A 335 -11.43 -5.70 -3.82
CA THR A 335 -11.05 -7.13 -3.89
C THR A 335 -10.01 -7.41 -4.98
N MET A 336 -10.06 -6.68 -6.11
CA MET A 336 -9.02 -6.77 -7.15
C MET A 336 -7.68 -6.20 -6.65
N VAL A 337 -7.69 -5.07 -5.96
CA VAL A 337 -6.49 -4.50 -5.33
C VAL A 337 -5.89 -5.49 -4.33
N ALA A 338 -6.71 -6.11 -3.48
CA ALA A 338 -6.25 -7.11 -2.53
C ALA A 338 -5.56 -8.30 -3.21
N ALA A 339 -6.13 -8.81 -4.29
CA ALA A 339 -5.53 -9.89 -5.09
C ALA A 339 -4.17 -9.47 -5.68
N GLN A 340 -4.07 -8.25 -6.22
CA GLN A 340 -2.81 -7.73 -6.78
C GLN A 340 -1.73 -7.62 -5.71
N VAL A 341 -2.07 -7.07 -4.53
CA VAL A 341 -1.13 -6.94 -3.41
C VAL A 341 -0.61 -8.30 -2.93
N MET A 342 -1.48 -9.32 -2.86
CA MET A 342 -1.06 -10.68 -2.51
C MET A 342 -0.11 -11.27 -3.56
N GLY A 343 -0.35 -11.03 -4.84
CA GLY A 343 0.55 -11.44 -5.93
C GLY A 343 1.90 -10.72 -5.86
N ASN A 344 1.89 -9.43 -5.58
CA ASN A 344 3.11 -8.63 -5.39
C ASN A 344 3.94 -9.12 -4.20
N ASP A 345 3.31 -9.59 -3.13
CA ASP A 345 4.00 -10.17 -1.96
C ASP A 345 4.84 -11.39 -2.34
N VAL A 346 4.31 -12.23 -3.22
CA VAL A 346 5.05 -13.39 -3.73
C VAL A 346 6.28 -12.93 -4.53
N ALA A 347 6.11 -11.97 -5.44
CA ALA A 347 7.21 -11.44 -6.24
C ALA A 347 8.32 -10.81 -5.38
N ILE A 348 7.94 -10.03 -4.35
CA ILE A 348 8.88 -9.43 -3.39
C ILE A 348 9.60 -10.50 -2.58
N SER A 349 8.87 -11.47 -2.04
CA SER A 349 9.45 -12.54 -1.23
C SER A 349 10.45 -13.39 -2.03
N VAL A 350 10.08 -13.81 -3.25
CA VAL A 350 10.99 -14.55 -4.14
C VAL A 350 12.22 -13.69 -4.49
N GLY A 351 12.02 -12.42 -4.85
CA GLY A 351 13.13 -11.50 -5.17
C GLY A 351 14.08 -11.31 -3.99
N ALA A 352 13.54 -11.20 -2.77
CA ALA A 352 14.36 -11.03 -1.57
C ALA A 352 15.22 -12.25 -1.25
N THR A 353 14.77 -13.48 -1.59
CA THR A 353 15.58 -14.71 -1.43
C THR A 353 16.78 -14.81 -2.38
N GLN A 354 16.88 -13.95 -3.38
CA GLN A 354 17.90 -13.99 -4.43
C GLN A 354 19.15 -13.15 -4.12
N GLY A 355 19.38 -12.77 -2.87
CA GLY A 355 20.64 -12.18 -2.43
C GLY A 355 21.76 -13.22 -2.41
N HIS A 356 22.86 -12.94 -3.14
CA HIS A 356 24.04 -13.81 -3.15
C HIS A 356 25.23 -13.02 -2.63
N TYR A 357 25.83 -13.51 -1.52
CA TYR A 357 26.93 -12.84 -0.84
C TYR A 357 26.60 -11.39 -0.48
N GLU A 358 27.26 -10.41 -1.07
CA GLU A 358 27.18 -9.00 -0.68
C GLU A 358 26.15 -8.17 -1.46
N LEU A 359 25.36 -8.79 -2.37
CA LEU A 359 24.38 -8.04 -3.16
C LEU A 359 23.15 -8.86 -3.55
N ASN A 360 21.98 -8.25 -3.36
CA ASN A 360 20.75 -8.68 -4.02
C ASN A 360 20.59 -7.95 -5.36
N VAL A 361 20.29 -8.69 -6.41
CA VAL A 361 20.12 -8.15 -7.78
C VAL A 361 18.68 -8.26 -8.30
N PHE A 362 17.70 -8.17 -7.40
CA PHE A 362 16.26 -8.13 -7.70
C PHE A 362 15.60 -6.83 -7.24
N LYS A 363 16.40 -5.82 -6.91
CA LYS A 363 15.91 -4.55 -6.33
C LYS A 363 14.83 -3.84 -7.16
N PRO A 364 14.96 -3.72 -8.49
CA PRO A 364 13.93 -3.03 -9.28
C PRO A 364 12.55 -3.68 -9.18
N VAL A 365 12.45 -5.01 -9.23
CA VAL A 365 11.16 -5.71 -9.11
C VAL A 365 10.60 -5.65 -7.69
N ILE A 366 11.45 -5.75 -6.66
CA ILE A 366 11.04 -5.59 -5.27
C ILE A 366 10.43 -4.20 -5.07
N CYS A 367 11.12 -3.17 -5.52
CA CYS A 367 10.71 -1.78 -5.38
C CYS A 367 9.41 -1.48 -6.11
N ALA A 368 9.31 -1.86 -7.38
CA ALA A 368 8.12 -1.60 -8.20
C ALA A 368 6.86 -2.27 -7.63
N ASN A 369 6.96 -3.53 -7.20
CA ASN A 369 5.83 -4.24 -6.60
C ASN A 369 5.44 -3.65 -5.23
N PHE A 370 6.41 -3.24 -4.41
CA PHE A 370 6.13 -2.58 -3.13
C PHE A 370 5.37 -1.26 -3.34
N LEU A 371 5.89 -0.39 -4.19
CA LEU A 371 5.29 0.92 -4.45
C LEU A 371 3.89 0.80 -5.05
N GLN A 372 3.69 -0.15 -5.97
CA GLN A 372 2.36 -0.42 -6.51
C GLN A 372 1.39 -0.84 -5.39
N SER A 373 1.77 -1.79 -4.53
CA SER A 373 0.92 -2.25 -3.43
C SER A 373 0.58 -1.14 -2.45
N ALA A 374 1.56 -0.36 -2.03
CA ALA A 374 1.38 0.71 -1.06
C ALA A 374 0.44 1.81 -1.60
N ARG A 375 0.64 2.21 -2.87
CA ARG A 375 -0.25 3.16 -3.55
C ARG A 375 -1.66 2.62 -3.71
N LEU A 376 -1.81 1.40 -4.23
CA LEU A 376 -3.13 0.80 -4.47
C LEU A 376 -3.96 0.68 -3.19
N ILE A 377 -3.35 0.30 -2.07
CA ILE A 377 -4.06 0.24 -0.77
C ILE A 377 -4.52 1.63 -0.35
N GLY A 378 -3.66 2.63 -0.40
CA GLY A 378 -4.01 4.01 -0.04
C GLY A 378 -5.15 4.55 -0.90
N ASP A 379 -5.00 4.49 -2.22
CA ASP A 379 -5.97 5.01 -3.18
C ASP A 379 -7.30 4.24 -3.10
N ALA A 380 -7.26 2.91 -2.97
CA ALA A 380 -8.47 2.09 -2.83
C ALA A 380 -9.24 2.40 -1.55
N CYS A 381 -8.54 2.64 -0.43
CA CYS A 381 -9.18 3.04 0.83
C CYS A 381 -9.88 4.40 0.71
N VAL A 382 -9.25 5.37 0.07
CA VAL A 382 -9.88 6.69 -0.18
C VAL A 382 -11.10 6.55 -1.09
N SER A 383 -10.97 5.87 -2.21
CA SER A 383 -12.07 5.65 -3.15
C SER A 383 -13.24 4.90 -2.51
N PHE A 384 -12.94 3.82 -1.78
CA PHE A 384 -13.95 3.03 -1.08
C PHE A 384 -14.64 3.82 0.03
N GLU A 385 -13.90 4.65 0.75
CA GLU A 385 -14.47 5.53 1.77
C GLU A 385 -15.42 6.55 1.15
N GLU A 386 -14.98 7.28 0.14
CA GLU A 386 -15.75 8.37 -0.48
C GLU A 386 -16.99 7.87 -1.23
N HIS A 387 -16.89 6.73 -1.91
CA HIS A 387 -17.91 6.25 -2.86
C HIS A 387 -18.68 5.02 -2.37
N CYS A 388 -18.37 4.49 -1.19
CA CYS A 388 -19.09 3.37 -0.60
C CYS A 388 -19.32 3.56 0.90
N ALA A 389 -18.28 3.51 1.72
CA ALA A 389 -18.39 3.40 3.16
C ALA A 389 -19.13 4.59 3.81
N SER A 390 -18.87 5.82 3.35
CA SER A 390 -19.53 7.04 3.87
C SER A 390 -21.04 7.04 3.64
N GLY A 391 -21.50 6.42 2.55
CA GLY A 391 -22.90 6.37 2.14
C GLY A 391 -23.66 5.11 2.55
N ILE A 392 -23.06 4.21 3.33
CA ILE A 392 -23.75 2.99 3.83
C ILE A 392 -24.85 3.37 4.79
N GLU A 393 -26.06 2.84 4.55
CA GLU A 393 -27.23 3.00 5.42
C GLU A 393 -27.87 1.64 5.72
N PRO A 394 -28.46 1.44 6.92
CA PRO A 394 -29.22 0.24 7.23
C PRO A 394 -30.54 0.19 6.46
N ASN A 395 -30.89 -0.96 5.91
CA ASN A 395 -32.23 -1.23 5.40
C ASN A 395 -33.10 -1.78 6.55
N TYR A 396 -33.64 -0.89 7.36
CA TYR A 396 -34.39 -1.26 8.56
C TYR A 396 -35.53 -2.23 8.31
N ALA A 397 -36.27 -2.07 7.20
CA ALA A 397 -37.37 -2.95 6.85
C ALA A 397 -36.88 -4.39 6.61
N ARG A 398 -35.79 -4.52 5.84
CA ARG A 398 -35.22 -5.84 5.51
C ARG A 398 -34.55 -6.49 6.73
N ILE A 399 -33.82 -5.70 7.52
CA ILE A 399 -33.22 -6.18 8.77
C ILE A 399 -34.30 -6.74 9.72
N LYS A 400 -35.43 -6.03 9.87
CA LYS A 400 -36.54 -6.47 10.71
C LYS A 400 -37.22 -7.74 10.16
N GLU A 401 -37.44 -7.79 8.85
CA GLU A 401 -38.01 -8.97 8.18
C GLU A 401 -37.17 -10.21 8.42
N LEU A 402 -35.88 -10.15 8.15
CA LEU A 402 -34.93 -11.25 8.31
C LEU A 402 -34.81 -11.65 9.79
N GLY A 403 -34.75 -10.65 10.68
CA GLY A 403 -34.69 -10.87 12.12
C GLY A 403 -35.91 -11.64 12.65
N ASN A 404 -37.09 -11.22 12.29
CA ASN A 404 -38.34 -11.86 12.74
C ASN A 404 -38.49 -13.31 12.25
N ASN A 405 -37.94 -13.64 11.10
CA ASN A 405 -38.04 -14.95 10.50
C ASN A 405 -36.94 -15.92 10.98
N SER A 406 -35.95 -15.45 11.74
CA SER A 406 -34.84 -16.31 12.15
C SER A 406 -35.25 -17.31 13.24
N LEU A 407 -34.99 -18.60 12.98
CA LEU A 407 -35.17 -19.66 13.95
C LEU A 407 -34.12 -19.63 15.08
N MET A 408 -33.02 -18.92 14.91
CA MET A 408 -31.92 -18.86 15.89
C MET A 408 -32.24 -17.99 17.09
N LEU A 409 -33.33 -17.22 17.04
CA LEU A 409 -33.88 -16.51 18.21
C LEU A 409 -34.31 -17.47 19.33
N VAL A 410 -34.59 -18.73 19.00
CA VAL A 410 -34.91 -19.79 19.99
C VAL A 410 -33.81 -19.95 21.04
N THR A 411 -32.57 -19.54 20.74
CA THR A 411 -31.44 -19.59 21.68
C THR A 411 -31.73 -18.84 23.00
N ALA A 412 -32.57 -17.78 22.96
CA ALA A 412 -33.01 -17.08 24.15
C ALA A 412 -33.78 -17.97 25.14
N LEU A 413 -34.44 -19.02 24.67
CA LEU A 413 -35.18 -19.94 25.47
C LEU A 413 -34.32 -20.99 26.18
N ASN A 414 -33.07 -21.20 25.77
CA ASN A 414 -32.18 -22.26 26.29
C ASN A 414 -32.07 -22.19 27.84
N THR A 415 -31.97 -20.98 28.40
CA THR A 415 -31.82 -20.75 29.83
C THR A 415 -33.14 -20.85 30.60
N LYS A 416 -34.28 -20.92 29.90
CA LYS A 416 -35.64 -20.96 30.48
C LYS A 416 -36.24 -22.35 30.44
N ILE A 417 -36.17 -23.02 29.29
CA ILE A 417 -36.84 -24.32 29.08
C ILE A 417 -35.85 -25.45 28.76
N GLY A 418 -34.55 -25.13 28.59
CA GLY A 418 -33.49 -26.08 28.26
C GLY A 418 -33.30 -26.25 26.75
N TYR A 419 -32.09 -26.71 26.37
CA TYR A 419 -31.63 -26.81 24.98
C TYR A 419 -32.51 -27.71 24.13
N TYR A 420 -32.92 -28.91 24.64
CA TYR A 420 -33.65 -29.88 23.83
C TYR A 420 -35.06 -29.42 23.47
N LYS A 421 -35.79 -28.78 24.42
CA LYS A 421 -37.09 -28.18 24.12
C LYS A 421 -37.00 -27.03 23.14
N ALA A 422 -35.98 -26.17 23.29
CA ALA A 422 -35.69 -25.11 22.33
C ALA A 422 -35.37 -25.67 20.92
N ALA A 423 -34.59 -26.76 20.83
CA ALA A 423 -34.30 -27.43 19.58
C ALA A 423 -35.56 -28.02 18.94
N GLU A 424 -36.46 -28.61 19.74
CA GLU A 424 -37.72 -29.14 19.24
C GLU A 424 -38.62 -28.05 18.65
N ILE A 425 -38.70 -26.89 19.31
CA ILE A 425 -39.45 -25.71 18.80
C ILE A 425 -38.87 -25.29 17.41
N ALA A 426 -37.55 -25.09 17.32
CA ALA A 426 -36.92 -24.67 16.08
C ALA A 426 -37.10 -25.69 14.93
N ASN A 427 -36.87 -26.94 15.21
CA ASN A 427 -37.03 -28.03 14.21
C ASN A 427 -38.49 -28.16 13.75
N THR A 428 -39.44 -28.04 14.65
CA THR A 428 -40.85 -28.09 14.31
C THR A 428 -41.30 -26.86 13.51
N ALA A 429 -40.87 -25.68 13.90
CA ALA A 429 -41.13 -24.46 13.15
C ALA A 429 -40.56 -24.52 11.74
N HIS A 430 -39.33 -25.03 11.57
CA HIS A 430 -38.70 -25.20 10.27
C HIS A 430 -39.49 -26.20 9.40
N LYS A 431 -39.85 -27.36 9.97
CA LYS A 431 -40.58 -28.42 9.26
C LYS A 431 -41.97 -28.00 8.81
N ASN A 432 -42.65 -27.19 9.64
CA ASN A 432 -44.02 -26.75 9.39
C ASN A 432 -44.12 -25.44 8.62
N GLY A 433 -42.99 -24.70 8.43
CA GLY A 433 -42.98 -23.35 7.86
C GLY A 433 -43.70 -22.33 8.76
N THR A 434 -43.71 -22.54 10.07
CA THR A 434 -44.33 -21.70 11.09
C THR A 434 -43.29 -20.88 11.84
N THR A 435 -43.74 -19.97 12.71
CA THR A 435 -42.84 -19.15 13.55
C THR A 435 -42.45 -19.90 14.82
N LEU A 436 -41.34 -19.50 15.44
CA LEU A 436 -40.93 -20.01 16.78
C LEU A 436 -42.01 -19.78 17.81
N ARG A 437 -42.69 -18.64 17.77
CA ARG A 437 -43.75 -18.25 18.72
C ARG A 437 -44.92 -19.22 18.62
N GLU A 438 -45.42 -19.46 17.43
CA GLU A 438 -46.51 -20.41 17.17
C GLU A 438 -46.19 -21.81 17.67
N GLU A 439 -45.02 -22.34 17.38
CA GLU A 439 -44.65 -23.68 17.80
C GLU A 439 -44.34 -23.82 19.30
N ALA A 440 -43.71 -22.80 19.88
CA ALA A 440 -43.44 -22.79 21.32
C ALA A 440 -44.72 -22.84 22.17
N ILE A 441 -45.73 -22.11 21.73
CA ILE A 441 -47.06 -22.09 22.37
C ILE A 441 -47.79 -23.41 22.07
N ARG A 442 -47.80 -23.86 20.82
CA ARG A 442 -48.50 -25.11 20.42
C ARG A 442 -47.94 -26.33 21.16
N LEU A 443 -46.63 -26.40 21.38
CA LEU A 443 -45.98 -27.48 22.13
C LEU A 443 -46.17 -27.33 23.65
N GLY A 444 -46.73 -26.23 24.10
CA GLY A 444 -47.02 -26.02 25.54
C GLY A 444 -45.77 -25.76 26.37
N TYR A 445 -44.67 -25.30 25.76
CA TYR A 445 -43.45 -25.03 26.52
C TYR A 445 -43.37 -23.65 27.11
N VAL A 446 -44.09 -22.67 26.55
CA VAL A 446 -44.20 -21.30 27.03
C VAL A 446 -45.59 -20.73 26.76
N THR A 447 -45.98 -19.73 27.53
CA THR A 447 -47.17 -18.91 27.23
C THR A 447 -46.80 -17.82 26.20
N PRO A 448 -47.80 -17.20 25.54
CA PRO A 448 -47.53 -16.04 24.67
C PRO A 448 -46.75 -14.93 25.37
N GLU A 449 -47.11 -14.61 26.59
CA GLU A 449 -46.50 -13.56 27.41
C GLU A 449 -45.06 -13.92 27.79
N GLU A 450 -44.78 -15.16 28.12
CA GLU A 450 -43.43 -15.66 28.39
C GLU A 450 -42.55 -15.60 27.16
N PHE A 451 -43.07 -16.03 26.00
CA PHE A 451 -42.33 -15.96 24.73
C PHE A 451 -41.94 -14.51 24.41
N ASP A 452 -42.93 -13.62 24.44
CA ASP A 452 -42.74 -12.21 24.09
C ASP A 452 -41.81 -11.47 25.09
N ALA A 453 -41.77 -11.91 26.36
CA ALA A 453 -40.87 -11.38 27.37
C ALA A 453 -39.43 -11.94 27.27
N TRP A 454 -39.26 -13.18 26.83
CA TRP A 454 -37.95 -13.86 26.84
C TRP A 454 -37.24 -13.83 25.52
N VAL A 455 -37.94 -13.80 24.36
CA VAL A 455 -37.37 -13.79 23.02
C VAL A 455 -37.34 -12.37 22.49
N ARG A 456 -36.35 -11.64 22.97
CA ARG A 456 -36.11 -10.23 22.57
C ARG A 456 -34.74 -10.11 21.96
N PRO A 457 -34.64 -9.89 20.65
CA PRO A 457 -33.35 -9.80 19.96
C PRO A 457 -32.40 -8.75 20.54
N GLU A 458 -32.95 -7.65 21.07
CA GLU A 458 -32.21 -6.55 21.71
C GLU A 458 -31.47 -6.99 22.99
N ASP A 459 -31.95 -8.02 23.66
CA ASP A 459 -31.37 -8.55 24.90
C ASP A 459 -30.34 -9.68 24.56
N MET A 460 -30.26 -10.11 23.31
CA MET A 460 -29.37 -11.19 22.85
C MET A 460 -28.01 -10.71 22.31
N VAL A 461 -27.80 -9.41 22.21
CA VAL A 461 -26.58 -8.83 21.61
C VAL A 461 -25.39 -8.74 22.59
N GLY A 462 -25.49 -9.42 23.71
CA GLY A 462 -24.43 -9.50 24.72
C GLY A 462 -24.30 -8.27 25.60
N SER A 463 -23.43 -8.38 26.62
CA SER A 463 -23.19 -7.33 27.61
C SER A 463 -22.15 -6.28 27.16
N LEU A 464 -21.93 -6.10 25.88
CA LEU A 464 -21.04 -5.07 25.35
C LEU A 464 -21.59 -3.64 25.53
N LYS A 465 -22.45 -3.46 26.54
CA LYS A 465 -22.76 -2.16 27.11
C LYS A 465 -21.56 -1.73 27.97
N LYS A 466 -20.50 -1.31 27.34
CA LYS A 466 -19.47 -0.52 28.01
C LYS A 466 -19.14 0.70 27.18
#